data_e82e53a8732b9b55aaa8d043d2b7244e
#
_entry.id   e82e53a8732b9b55aaa8d043d2b7244e
#
_cell.length_a   1.000
_cell.length_b   1.000
_cell.length_c   1.000
_cell.angle_alpha   90.00
_cell.angle_beta   90.00
_cell.angle_gamma   90.00
#
_symmetry.space_group_name_H-M   'P 1'
#
loop_
_entity.id
_entity.type
_entity.pdbx_description
1 polymer ?
#
loop_
_entity_poly.entity_id
_entity_poly.type
_entity_poly.pdbx_seq_one_letter_code
_entity_poly.pdbx_strand_id
1 'polypeptide(L)'
;SLSTIGKNKAEVVGESIFNISRDVNVDIFPEGINDNTADEFVEGCDYVLDKIELFELEARYALHDAFKTHSRCKFMLTVPVFGHRAFFFKWTKDSMSAKDYFNIKPGSKLDEHNTRKIVYSLFPEYPQFPSKEKLDEWLIHNKECPIFAG
;
A
#
# COMPACT_ATOMS: atom_id res chain seq x y z
N SER A 1 -10.64 -16.44 -8.36
CA SER A 1 -11.34 -17.72 -8.63
C SER A 1 -12.29 -18.04 -7.49
N LEU A 2 -13.42 -18.70 -7.78
CA LEU A 2 -14.37 -19.17 -6.74
C LEU A 2 -13.68 -20.10 -5.75
N SER A 3 -12.70 -20.87 -6.17
CA SER A 3 -11.93 -21.80 -5.32
C SER A 3 -11.00 -21.13 -4.33
N THR A 4 -10.78 -19.82 -4.42
CA THR A 4 -9.90 -19.07 -3.54
C THR A 4 -10.64 -18.12 -2.60
N ILE A 5 -11.97 -18.04 -2.69
CA ILE A 5 -12.78 -17.23 -1.77
C ILE A 5 -12.59 -17.74 -0.35
N GLY A 6 -12.30 -16.82 0.58
CA GLY A 6 -12.06 -17.13 1.99
C GLY A 6 -10.65 -17.60 2.35
N LYS A 7 -9.77 -17.80 1.36
CA LYS A 7 -8.34 -18.06 1.60
C LYS A 7 -7.55 -16.77 1.81
N ASN A 8 -6.43 -16.89 2.53
CA ASN A 8 -5.51 -15.75 2.68
C ASN A 8 -4.95 -15.34 1.32
N LYS A 9 -4.99 -14.04 1.03
CA LYS A 9 -4.58 -13.47 -0.26
C LYS A 9 -3.08 -13.71 -0.55
N ALA A 10 -2.22 -13.56 0.46
CA ALA A 10 -0.78 -13.75 0.30
C ALA A 10 -0.45 -15.20 -0.03
N GLU A 11 -1.10 -16.16 0.64
CA GLU A 11 -0.94 -17.60 0.36
C GLU A 11 -1.38 -17.94 -1.06
N VAL A 12 -2.55 -17.45 -1.48
CA VAL A 12 -3.06 -17.70 -2.84
C VAL A 12 -2.12 -17.12 -3.91
N VAL A 13 -1.55 -15.94 -3.67
CA VAL A 13 -0.59 -15.33 -4.58
C VAL A 13 0.72 -16.14 -4.60
N GLY A 14 1.22 -16.56 -3.45
CA GLY A 14 2.39 -17.41 -3.35
C GLY A 14 2.22 -18.72 -4.12
N GLU A 15 1.10 -19.43 -3.93
CA GLU A 15 0.78 -20.63 -4.71
C GLU A 15 0.76 -20.36 -6.22
N SER A 16 0.22 -19.20 -6.62
CA SER A 16 0.16 -18.83 -8.04
C SER A 16 1.54 -18.56 -8.63
N ILE A 17 2.45 -17.95 -7.88
CA ILE A 17 3.84 -17.73 -8.29
C ILE A 17 4.55 -19.07 -8.49
N PHE A 18 4.42 -20.01 -7.55
CA PHE A 18 4.97 -21.35 -7.67
C PHE A 18 4.48 -22.13 -8.89
N ASN A 19 3.22 -21.91 -9.28
CA ASN A 19 2.67 -22.53 -10.48
C ASN A 19 3.24 -21.95 -11.79
N ILE A 20 3.74 -20.70 -11.75
CA ILE A 20 4.36 -20.05 -12.91
C ILE A 20 5.86 -20.37 -12.98
N SER A 21 6.55 -20.32 -11.84
CA SER A 21 7.98 -20.58 -11.76
C SER A 21 8.32 -21.31 -10.47
N ARG A 22 8.92 -22.49 -10.61
CA ARG A 22 9.34 -23.32 -9.47
C ARG A 22 10.72 -22.95 -8.91
N ASP A 23 11.46 -22.14 -9.66
CA ASP A 23 12.84 -21.75 -9.32
C ASP A 23 12.90 -20.43 -8.52
N VAL A 24 11.75 -19.94 -8.06
CA VAL A 24 11.63 -18.72 -7.27
C VAL A 24 11.40 -19.06 -5.81
N ASN A 25 12.18 -18.47 -4.92
CA ASN A 25 11.89 -18.51 -3.49
C ASN A 25 10.82 -17.44 -3.17
N VAL A 26 9.79 -17.84 -2.45
CA VAL A 26 8.68 -16.95 -2.07
C VAL A 26 8.49 -17.05 -0.57
N ASP A 27 8.76 -15.96 0.14
CA ASP A 27 8.43 -15.82 1.55
C ASP A 27 7.05 -15.18 1.65
N ILE A 28 6.17 -15.81 2.42
CA ILE A 28 4.76 -15.39 2.54
C ILE A 28 4.52 -14.88 3.95
N PHE A 29 3.91 -13.71 4.06
CA PHE A 29 3.53 -13.08 5.34
C PHE A 29 1.99 -13.06 5.45
N PRO A 30 1.35 -14.13 5.92
CA PRO A 30 -0.11 -14.24 5.97
C PRO A 30 -0.77 -13.24 6.91
N GLU A 31 -0.03 -12.81 7.93
CA GLU A 31 -0.47 -11.83 8.93
C GLU A 31 -0.40 -10.38 8.41
N GLY A 32 0.11 -10.21 7.20
CA GLY A 32 0.34 -8.89 6.61
C GLY A 32 1.50 -8.13 7.24
N ILE A 33 1.63 -6.85 6.88
CA ILE A 33 2.66 -5.96 7.39
C ILE A 33 2.17 -5.25 8.66
N ASN A 34 2.98 -5.33 9.69
CA ASN A 34 2.79 -4.65 10.97
C ASN A 34 4.17 -4.45 11.64
N ASP A 35 4.21 -3.85 12.83
CA ASP A 35 5.45 -3.57 13.54
C ASP A 35 6.32 -4.81 13.82
N ASN A 36 5.73 -6.01 13.88
CA ASN A 36 6.46 -7.25 14.14
C ASN A 36 7.00 -7.91 12.85
N THR A 37 6.37 -7.67 11.71
CA THR A 37 6.69 -8.35 10.45
C THR A 37 7.42 -7.47 9.43
N ALA A 38 7.38 -6.15 9.59
CA ALA A 38 7.90 -5.21 8.61
C ALA A 38 9.41 -5.33 8.39
N ASP A 39 10.18 -5.52 9.46
CA ASP A 39 11.64 -5.66 9.37
C ASP A 39 12.02 -6.93 8.62
N GLU A 40 11.45 -8.08 8.97
CA GLU A 40 11.69 -9.35 8.29
C GLU A 40 11.24 -9.28 6.82
N PHE A 41 10.12 -8.62 6.55
CA PHE A 41 9.63 -8.44 5.18
C PHE A 41 10.59 -7.64 4.30
N VAL A 42 11.26 -6.62 4.83
CA VAL A 42 12.21 -5.78 4.09
C VAL A 42 13.60 -6.38 4.05
N GLU A 43 13.93 -7.28 4.98
CA GLU A 43 15.24 -7.89 5.07
C GLU A 43 15.61 -8.60 3.75
N GLY A 44 16.80 -8.32 3.26
CA GLY A 44 17.31 -8.93 2.02
C GLY A 44 16.72 -8.37 0.71
N CYS A 45 15.70 -7.52 0.76
CA CYS A 45 15.12 -6.91 -0.42
C CYS A 45 16.06 -5.88 -1.06
N ASP A 46 16.11 -5.83 -2.39
CA ASP A 46 16.78 -4.77 -3.13
C ASP A 46 15.86 -3.56 -3.34
N TYR A 47 14.55 -3.80 -3.46
CA TYR A 47 13.50 -2.78 -3.51
C TYR A 47 12.17 -3.33 -2.97
N VAL A 48 11.24 -2.43 -2.64
CA VAL A 48 9.91 -2.75 -2.12
C VAL A 48 8.83 -2.09 -2.97
N LEU A 49 7.75 -2.80 -3.23
CA LEU A 49 6.52 -2.24 -3.78
C LEU A 49 5.47 -2.12 -2.66
N ASP A 50 5.19 -0.89 -2.23
CA ASP A 50 4.11 -0.61 -1.28
C ASP A 50 2.76 -0.66 -2.02
N LYS A 51 2.02 -1.70 -1.77
CA LYS A 51 0.65 -1.93 -2.25
C LYS A 51 -0.33 -2.05 -1.07
N ILE A 52 0.05 -1.51 0.09
CA ILE A 52 -0.81 -1.46 1.28
C ILE A 52 -2.06 -0.64 0.95
N GLU A 53 -3.19 -1.11 1.44
CA GLU A 53 -4.48 -0.44 1.23
C GLU A 53 -4.46 1.02 1.71
N LEU A 54 -5.26 1.85 1.07
CA LEU A 54 -5.22 3.30 1.21
C LEU A 54 -5.30 3.76 2.68
N PHE A 55 -6.14 3.11 3.46
CA PHE A 55 -6.45 3.51 4.82
C PHE A 55 -5.69 2.74 5.91
N GLU A 56 -4.82 1.80 5.53
CA GLU A 56 -4.00 1.01 6.44
C GLU A 56 -2.69 1.76 6.78
N LEU A 57 -2.81 2.89 7.48
CA LEU A 57 -1.68 3.78 7.75
C LEU A 57 -0.63 3.15 8.66
N GLU A 58 -1.04 2.41 9.70
CA GLU A 58 -0.09 1.82 10.66
C GLU A 58 0.81 0.80 9.96
N ALA A 59 0.23 -0.08 9.14
CA ALA A 59 1.00 -1.01 8.33
C ALA A 59 1.96 -0.28 7.37
N ARG A 60 1.50 0.80 6.76
CA ARG A 60 2.35 1.62 5.88
C ARG A 60 3.48 2.30 6.64
N TYR A 61 3.21 2.82 7.83
CA TYR A 61 4.26 3.43 8.66
C TYR A 61 5.30 2.40 9.09
N ALA A 62 4.87 1.21 9.52
CA ALA A 62 5.78 0.12 9.85
C ALA A 62 6.67 -0.26 8.65
N LEU A 63 6.08 -0.41 7.45
CA LEU A 63 6.83 -0.71 6.23
C LEU A 63 7.84 0.39 5.88
N HIS A 64 7.44 1.65 5.97
CA HIS A 64 8.33 2.78 5.67
C HIS A 64 9.46 2.92 6.69
N ASP A 65 9.19 2.70 7.97
CA ASP A 65 10.21 2.73 9.02
C ASP A 65 11.23 1.60 8.80
N ALA A 66 10.78 0.37 8.57
CA ALA A 66 11.65 -0.76 8.21
C ALA A 66 12.47 -0.48 6.94
N PHE A 67 11.83 0.04 5.89
CA PHE A 67 12.55 0.46 4.69
C PHE A 67 13.70 1.44 5.00
N LYS A 68 13.50 2.40 5.89
CA LYS A 68 14.54 3.39 6.24
C LYS A 68 15.74 2.76 6.91
N THR A 69 15.57 1.72 7.69
CA THR A 69 16.64 1.05 8.46
C THR A 69 17.46 0.07 7.62
N HIS A 70 16.86 -0.63 6.66
CA HIS A 70 17.52 -1.65 5.85
C HIS A 70 18.31 -1.07 4.66
N SER A 71 19.64 -0.98 4.79
CA SER A 71 20.52 -0.33 3.80
C SER A 71 20.56 -1.00 2.43
N ARG A 72 20.30 -2.31 2.34
CA ARG A 72 20.26 -3.05 1.08
C ARG A 72 19.11 -2.58 0.19
N CYS A 73 17.93 -2.36 0.76
CA CYS A 73 16.78 -1.87 0.03
C CYS A 73 17.01 -0.44 -0.47
N LYS A 74 17.18 -0.28 -1.77
CA LYS A 74 17.62 1.00 -2.36
C LYS A 74 16.50 2.01 -2.50
N PHE A 75 15.30 1.54 -2.83
CA PHE A 75 14.13 2.40 -2.94
C PHE A 75 12.84 1.59 -2.69
N MET A 76 11.79 2.32 -2.40
CA MET A 76 10.44 1.80 -2.31
C MET A 76 9.53 2.58 -3.26
N LEU A 77 8.59 1.91 -3.89
CA LEU A 77 7.60 2.52 -4.77
C LEU A 77 6.21 2.32 -4.20
N THR A 78 5.47 3.40 -4.06
CA THR A 78 4.02 3.38 -3.85
C THR A 78 3.35 3.77 -5.16
N VAL A 79 2.44 2.93 -5.65
CA VAL A 79 1.77 3.13 -6.94
C VAL A 79 0.26 3.09 -6.74
N PRO A 80 -0.36 4.18 -6.27
CA PRO A 80 -1.80 4.29 -6.26
C PRO A 80 -2.33 4.41 -7.70
N VAL A 81 -3.34 3.59 -8.00
CA VAL A 81 -4.02 3.60 -9.30
C VAL A 81 -5.46 4.01 -9.06
N PHE A 82 -5.94 4.95 -9.85
CA PHE A 82 -7.29 5.43 -9.73
C PHE A 82 -7.90 5.79 -11.09
N GLY A 83 -8.94 5.09 -11.47
CA GLY A 83 -9.51 5.22 -12.80
C GLY A 83 -8.47 4.93 -13.89
N HIS A 84 -8.24 5.89 -14.75
CA HIS A 84 -7.23 5.79 -15.84
C HIS A 84 -5.87 6.42 -15.48
N ARG A 85 -5.65 6.76 -14.22
CA ARG A 85 -4.40 7.38 -13.76
C ARG A 85 -3.68 6.50 -12.77
N ALA A 86 -2.36 6.49 -12.87
CA ALA A 86 -1.45 5.92 -11.88
C ALA A 86 -0.45 7.01 -11.47
N PHE A 87 -0.18 7.10 -10.19
CA PHE A 87 0.85 7.97 -9.65
C PHE A 87 1.99 7.11 -9.11
N PHE A 88 3.22 7.58 -9.28
CA PHE A 88 4.41 6.87 -8.86
C PHE A 88 5.14 7.69 -7.81
N PHE A 89 5.16 7.21 -6.58
CA PHE A 89 5.93 7.79 -5.49
C PHE A 89 7.18 6.95 -5.27
N LYS A 90 8.34 7.51 -5.54
CA LYS A 90 9.61 6.87 -5.25
C LYS A 90 10.14 7.39 -3.93
N TRP A 91 10.30 6.50 -2.98
CA TRP A 91 10.90 6.76 -1.68
C TRP A 91 12.34 6.28 -1.67
N THR A 92 13.21 7.13 -1.15
CA THR A 92 14.64 6.83 -0.93
C THR A 92 14.96 6.99 0.55
N LYS A 93 16.18 6.67 0.96
CA LYS A 93 16.60 6.87 2.36
C LYS A 93 16.52 8.34 2.78
N ASP A 94 16.73 9.25 1.85
CA ASP A 94 16.71 10.69 2.08
C ASP A 94 15.32 11.33 1.95
N SER A 95 14.32 10.59 1.47
CA SER A 95 12.94 11.08 1.41
C SER A 95 12.40 11.35 2.82
N MET A 96 11.45 12.26 2.95
CA MET A 96 10.72 12.42 4.22
C MET A 96 10.03 11.10 4.62
N SER A 97 9.71 10.96 5.90
CA SER A 97 8.96 9.78 6.36
C SER A 97 7.52 9.81 5.86
N ALA A 98 6.85 8.64 5.81
CA ALA A 98 5.43 8.59 5.47
C ALA A 98 4.59 9.35 6.50
N LYS A 99 4.99 9.34 7.78
CA LYS A 99 4.33 10.08 8.86
C LYS A 99 4.33 11.58 8.60
N ASP A 100 5.50 12.11 8.16
CA ASP A 100 5.63 13.52 7.82
C ASP A 100 4.88 13.87 6.52
N TYR A 101 4.94 12.98 5.54
CA TYR A 101 4.27 13.17 4.25
C TYR A 101 2.76 13.28 4.38
N PHE A 102 2.13 12.36 5.09
CA PHE A 102 0.69 12.41 5.34
C PHE A 102 0.31 13.43 6.42
N ASN A 103 1.25 13.83 7.26
CA ASN A 103 1.02 14.69 8.41
C ASN A 103 -0.13 14.18 9.30
N ILE A 104 -0.09 12.87 9.60
CA ILE A 104 -1.03 12.17 10.47
C ILE A 104 -0.21 11.37 11.47
N LYS A 105 -0.47 11.57 12.76
CA LYS A 105 0.26 10.85 13.82
C LYS A 105 -0.21 9.39 13.87
N PRO A 106 0.69 8.43 14.16
CA PRO A 106 0.32 7.05 14.46
C PRO A 106 -0.79 6.99 15.54
N GLY A 107 -1.70 6.05 15.38
CA GLY A 107 -2.85 5.88 16.29
C GLY A 107 -3.96 6.92 16.13
N SER A 108 -3.82 7.88 15.21
CA SER A 108 -4.86 8.88 14.96
C SER A 108 -6.11 8.24 14.34
N LYS A 109 -7.28 8.69 14.80
CA LYS A 109 -8.52 8.27 14.16
C LYS A 109 -8.58 8.73 12.71
N LEU A 110 -8.99 7.84 11.83
CA LEU A 110 -9.29 8.16 10.43
C LEU A 110 -10.67 8.82 10.33
N ASP A 111 -10.78 10.05 10.81
CA ASP A 111 -11.93 10.90 10.55
C ASP A 111 -11.90 11.45 9.11
N GLU A 112 -12.89 12.23 8.73
CA GLU A 112 -12.99 12.82 7.39
C GLU A 112 -11.77 13.70 7.06
N HIS A 113 -11.26 14.47 8.03
CA HIS A 113 -10.12 15.35 7.85
C HIS A 113 -8.85 14.56 7.51
N ASN A 114 -8.53 13.52 8.30
CA ASN A 114 -7.36 12.69 8.08
C ASN A 114 -7.51 11.84 6.81
N THR A 115 -8.71 11.36 6.53
CA THR A 115 -9.01 10.64 5.28
C THR A 115 -8.75 11.52 4.05
N ARG A 116 -9.18 12.78 4.08
CA ARG A 116 -8.88 13.75 3.02
C ARG A 116 -7.38 13.97 2.83
N LYS A 117 -6.60 14.07 3.91
CA LYS A 117 -5.14 14.19 3.80
C LYS A 117 -4.53 13.02 3.05
N ILE A 118 -4.91 11.78 3.38
CA ILE A 118 -4.40 10.59 2.69
C ILE A 118 -4.75 10.63 1.20
N VAL A 119 -6.03 10.84 0.90
CA VAL A 119 -6.53 10.83 -0.48
C VAL A 119 -5.81 11.90 -1.32
N TYR A 120 -5.77 13.14 -0.83
CA TYR A 120 -5.14 14.24 -1.59
C TYR A 120 -3.61 14.12 -1.68
N SER A 121 -2.98 13.47 -0.72
CA SER A 121 -1.53 13.21 -0.78
C SER A 121 -1.18 12.17 -1.84
N LEU A 122 -2.02 11.15 -2.01
CA LEU A 122 -1.77 10.07 -2.98
C LEU A 122 -2.38 10.34 -4.36
N PHE A 123 -3.36 11.24 -4.44
CA PHE A 123 -4.02 11.61 -5.69
C PHE A 123 -3.96 13.14 -5.88
N PRO A 124 -2.80 13.68 -6.25
CA PRO A 124 -2.62 15.14 -6.42
C PRO A 124 -3.50 15.72 -7.53
N GLU A 125 -3.95 14.88 -8.44
CA GLU A 125 -4.89 15.22 -9.49
C GLU A 125 -6.02 14.19 -9.58
N TYR A 126 -7.24 14.67 -9.59
CA TYR A 126 -8.40 13.80 -9.79
C TYR A 126 -8.49 13.31 -11.24
N PRO A 127 -8.88 12.05 -11.46
CA PRO A 127 -9.20 11.57 -12.80
C PRO A 127 -10.47 12.27 -13.31
N GLN A 128 -10.64 12.29 -14.64
CA GLN A 128 -11.85 12.84 -15.24
C GLN A 128 -13.07 11.94 -14.99
N PHE A 129 -12.82 10.66 -14.75
CA PHE A 129 -13.83 9.66 -14.44
C PHE A 129 -13.31 8.68 -13.37
N PRO A 130 -14.12 8.35 -12.38
CA PRO A 130 -15.43 8.93 -12.04
C PRO A 130 -15.33 10.39 -11.59
N SER A 131 -16.46 11.10 -11.45
CA SER A 131 -16.44 12.52 -11.03
C SER A 131 -15.84 12.68 -9.64
N LYS A 132 -15.36 13.88 -9.34
CA LYS A 132 -14.77 14.19 -8.03
C LYS A 132 -15.74 13.93 -6.88
N GLU A 133 -17.01 14.30 -7.06
CA GLU A 133 -18.06 14.10 -6.06
C GLU A 133 -18.25 12.62 -5.74
N LYS A 134 -18.23 11.78 -6.78
CA LYS A 134 -18.35 10.32 -6.63
C LYS A 134 -17.14 9.73 -5.93
N LEU A 135 -15.95 10.26 -6.21
CA LEU A 135 -14.73 9.86 -5.56
C LEU A 135 -14.70 10.26 -4.08
N ASP A 136 -15.12 11.46 -3.77
CA ASP A 136 -15.21 11.94 -2.40
C ASP A 136 -16.24 11.09 -1.62
N GLU A 137 -17.37 10.74 -2.23
CA GLU A 137 -18.35 9.82 -1.63
C GLU A 137 -17.70 8.47 -1.26
N TRP A 138 -17.01 7.83 -2.20
CA TRP A 138 -16.41 6.51 -1.96
C TRP A 138 -15.23 6.56 -1.01
N LEU A 139 -14.25 7.40 -1.28
CA LEU A 139 -12.99 7.40 -0.56
C LEU A 139 -13.06 8.13 0.78
N ILE A 140 -13.83 9.21 0.86
CA ILE A 140 -13.81 10.08 2.04
C ILE A 140 -14.97 9.75 2.96
N HIS A 141 -16.18 9.65 2.43
CA HIS A 141 -17.35 9.38 3.26
C HIS A 141 -17.51 7.90 3.61
N ASN A 142 -17.41 7.02 2.62
CA ASN A 142 -17.60 5.59 2.83
C ASN A 142 -16.31 4.87 3.22
N LYS A 143 -15.12 5.46 2.95
CA LYS A 143 -13.79 4.83 3.12
C LYS A 143 -13.68 3.50 2.35
N GLU A 144 -14.27 3.46 1.19
CA GLU A 144 -14.24 2.30 0.31
C GLU A 144 -13.37 2.61 -0.92
N CYS A 145 -12.43 1.73 -1.21
CA CYS A 145 -11.71 1.78 -2.47
C CYS A 145 -12.57 1.07 -3.52
N PRO A 146 -13.09 1.79 -4.53
CA PRO A 146 -13.92 1.14 -5.54
C PRO A 146 -13.08 0.11 -6.31
N ILE A 147 -13.63 -1.09 -6.45
CA ILE A 147 -13.06 -2.14 -7.27
C ILE A 147 -13.45 -1.85 -8.71
N PHE A 148 -12.50 -1.40 -9.50
CA PHE A 148 -12.66 -1.35 -10.94
C PHE A 148 -12.23 -2.71 -11.50
N ALA A 149 -13.22 -3.54 -11.86
CA ALA A 149 -12.95 -4.72 -12.64
C ALA A 149 -12.47 -4.27 -14.02
N GLY A 150 -11.21 -4.57 -14.35
CA GLY A 150 -10.68 -4.43 -15.70
C GLY A 150 -11.01 -5.67 -16.52
#